data_41d01017939ab858e34bc6259eaec502
#
_entry.id   41d01017939ab858e34bc6259eaec502
#
_cell.length_a   1.000
_cell.length_b   1.000
_cell.length_c   1.000
_cell.angle_alpha   90.00
_cell.angle_beta   90.00
_cell.angle_gamma   90.00
#
_symmetry.space_group_name_H-M   'P 1'
#
loop_
_entity.id
_entity.type
_entity.pdbx_description
1 polymer ?
#
loop_
_entity_poly.entity_id
_entity_poly.type
_entity_poly.pdbx_seq_one_letter_code
_entity_poly.pdbx_strand_id
1 'polypeptide(L)'
;MVRYHTKVHASRGFSLEELRVAGIHKKVAQTFRILVDPRRRNKCMESLQANLQWLKEYRSKLILFPKKPSAPRKGDSSAEELKLATQLTGPVMPIRKVYKKEKARVITEENFKAFASLRMARANARLFGIRAKRAKEAAEQDVEKKK
;
A
#
# COMPACT_ATOMS: atom_id res chain seq x y z
N MET A 1 -13.94 10.11 -11.92
CA MET A 1 -13.24 11.24 -12.59
C MET A 1 -11.74 11.01 -12.50
N VAL A 2 -11.09 10.82 -13.64
CA VAL A 2 -9.65 10.46 -13.73
C VAL A 2 -8.72 11.57 -13.21
N ARG A 3 -9.11 12.82 -13.28
CA ARG A 3 -8.29 14.00 -12.95
C ARG A 3 -7.91 14.11 -11.47
N TYR A 4 -8.78 13.69 -10.55
CA TYR A 4 -8.65 13.99 -9.13
C TYR A 4 -8.54 12.75 -8.22
N HIS A 5 -8.84 11.55 -8.70
CA HIS A 5 -8.86 10.34 -7.87
C HIS A 5 -7.48 9.86 -7.39
N THR A 6 -6.41 10.35 -8.02
CA THR A 6 -5.03 10.04 -7.62
C THR A 6 -4.43 11.07 -6.65
N LYS A 7 -5.15 12.14 -6.35
CA LYS A 7 -4.67 13.18 -5.44
C LYS A 7 -4.99 12.84 -4.01
N VAL A 8 -4.01 13.01 -3.14
CA VAL A 8 -4.19 12.92 -1.70
C VAL A 8 -4.42 14.31 -1.15
N HIS A 9 -5.53 14.50 -0.45
CA HIS A 9 -5.91 15.76 0.17
C HIS A 9 -5.74 15.66 1.69
N ALA A 10 -5.30 16.76 2.31
CA ALA A 10 -5.30 16.87 3.76
C ALA A 10 -6.73 16.88 4.29
N SER A 11 -7.00 16.13 5.33
CA SER A 11 -8.29 16.09 6.01
C SER A 11 -8.24 16.87 7.32
N ARG A 12 -9.42 17.10 7.93
CA ARG A 12 -9.53 17.80 9.21
C ARG A 12 -8.93 17.03 10.37
N GLY A 13 -9.02 15.70 10.36
CA GLY A 13 -8.53 14.84 11.43
C GLY A 13 -8.66 13.36 11.09
N PHE A 14 -8.24 12.52 12.02
CA PHE A 14 -8.31 11.07 11.86
C PHE A 14 -9.73 10.54 12.07
N SER A 15 -10.10 9.50 11.32
CA SER A 15 -11.39 8.85 11.47
C SER A 15 -11.46 8.00 12.72
N LEU A 16 -12.68 7.69 13.16
CA LEU A 16 -12.88 6.80 14.31
C LEU A 16 -12.37 5.39 14.07
N GLU A 17 -12.43 4.91 12.84
CA GLU A 17 -11.89 3.60 12.46
C GLU A 17 -10.37 3.55 12.57
N GLU A 18 -9.69 4.58 12.08
CA GLU A 18 -8.23 4.70 12.19
C GLU A 18 -7.77 4.70 13.64
N LEU A 19 -8.46 5.46 14.51
CA LEU A 19 -8.17 5.49 15.93
C LEU A 19 -8.46 4.15 16.61
N ARG A 20 -9.56 3.49 16.25
CA ARG A 20 -9.94 2.17 16.79
C ARG A 20 -8.88 1.12 16.49
N VAL A 21 -8.44 1.06 15.24
CA VAL A 21 -7.41 0.11 14.82
C VAL A 21 -6.04 0.44 15.43
N ALA A 22 -5.75 1.72 15.66
CA ALA A 22 -4.55 2.16 16.37
C ALA A 22 -4.59 1.89 17.88
N GLY A 23 -5.74 1.49 18.43
CA GLY A 23 -5.92 1.28 19.86
C GLY A 23 -5.92 2.57 20.69
N ILE A 24 -6.37 3.67 20.09
CA ILE A 24 -6.42 5.00 20.73
C ILE A 24 -7.87 5.42 20.90
N HIS A 25 -8.28 5.66 22.13
CA HIS A 25 -9.63 6.16 22.39
C HIS A 25 -9.76 7.63 21.94
N LYS A 26 -10.87 8.01 21.30
CA LYS A 26 -11.11 9.35 20.74
C LYS A 26 -10.87 10.51 21.71
N LYS A 27 -11.28 10.37 22.98
CA LYS A 27 -11.05 11.41 24.01
C LYS A 27 -9.59 11.48 24.41
N VAL A 28 -8.89 10.36 24.45
CA VAL A 28 -7.46 10.30 24.76
C VAL A 28 -6.65 10.89 23.60
N ALA A 29 -7.04 10.62 22.35
CA ALA A 29 -6.42 11.21 21.18
C ALA A 29 -6.39 12.74 21.22
N GLN A 30 -7.49 13.35 21.62
CA GLN A 30 -7.58 14.81 21.76
C GLN A 30 -6.61 15.37 22.83
N THR A 31 -6.36 14.64 23.91
CA THR A 31 -5.39 15.04 24.93
C THR A 31 -3.95 15.06 24.41
N PHE A 32 -3.65 14.24 23.42
CA PHE A 32 -2.34 14.18 22.74
C PHE A 32 -2.25 15.09 21.52
N ARG A 33 -3.18 16.01 21.35
CA ARG A 33 -3.30 16.91 20.19
C ARG A 33 -3.49 16.19 18.85
N ILE A 34 -4.05 14.99 18.87
CA ILE A 34 -4.48 14.29 17.67
C ILE A 34 -5.88 14.79 17.33
N LEU A 35 -6.02 15.38 16.15
CA LEU A 35 -7.31 15.85 15.65
C LEU A 35 -8.18 14.66 15.24
N VAL A 36 -9.43 14.68 15.69
CA VAL A 36 -10.40 13.61 15.43
C VAL A 36 -11.55 14.16 14.62
N ASP A 37 -11.87 13.49 13.52
CA ASP A 37 -13.02 13.79 12.68
C ASP A 37 -14.01 12.60 12.71
N PRO A 38 -15.10 12.71 13.52
CA PRO A 38 -16.05 11.61 13.64
C PRO A 38 -16.90 11.39 12.39
N ARG A 39 -16.98 12.40 11.49
CA ARG A 39 -17.77 12.31 10.27
C ARG A 39 -17.04 11.64 9.12
N ARG A 40 -15.70 11.64 9.16
CA ARG A 40 -14.89 11.02 8.11
C ARG A 40 -14.93 9.50 8.22
N ARG A 41 -15.05 8.85 7.09
CA ARG A 41 -15.03 7.39 6.98
C ARG A 41 -13.96 6.96 5.97
N ASN A 42 -13.43 5.77 6.14
CA ASN A 42 -12.46 5.18 5.23
C ASN A 42 -13.19 4.30 4.21
N LYS A 43 -13.10 4.66 2.92
CA LYS A 43 -13.68 3.86 1.82
C LYS A 43 -12.69 2.85 1.25
N CYS A 44 -11.40 3.00 1.50
CA CYS A 44 -10.37 2.08 1.03
C CYS A 44 -9.43 1.68 2.16
N MET A 45 -8.90 0.46 2.07
CA MET A 45 -7.98 -0.08 3.07
C MET A 45 -6.60 0.57 3.02
N GLU A 46 -6.17 1.04 1.88
CA GLU A 46 -4.85 1.66 1.67
C GLU A 46 -4.71 2.96 2.47
N SER A 47 -5.71 3.83 2.41
CA SER A 47 -5.73 5.07 3.20
C SER A 47 -5.83 4.80 4.70
N LEU A 48 -6.60 3.79 5.10
CA LEU A 48 -6.69 3.35 6.49
C LEU A 48 -5.32 2.92 7.01
N GLN A 49 -4.62 2.06 6.29
CA GLN A 49 -3.31 1.54 6.66
C GLN A 49 -2.24 2.63 6.73
N ALA A 50 -2.21 3.54 5.76
CA ALA A 50 -1.28 4.67 5.74
C ALA A 50 -1.45 5.57 6.96
N ASN A 51 -2.69 5.94 7.28
CA ASN A 51 -3.00 6.77 8.42
C ASN A 51 -2.80 6.05 9.76
N LEU A 52 -3.07 4.75 9.80
CA LEU A 52 -2.77 3.91 10.95
C LEU A 52 -1.26 3.87 11.24
N GLN A 53 -0.43 3.75 10.21
CA GLN A 53 1.02 3.76 10.36
C GLN A 53 1.51 5.08 10.95
N TRP A 54 0.96 6.20 10.50
CA TRP A 54 1.27 7.51 11.06
C TRP A 54 0.92 7.64 12.54
N LEU A 55 -0.25 7.15 12.93
CA LEU A 55 -0.67 7.15 14.34
C LEU A 55 0.26 6.29 15.21
N LYS A 56 0.67 5.13 14.71
CA LYS A 56 1.62 4.26 15.41
C LYS A 56 3.00 4.91 15.55
N GLU A 57 3.52 5.50 14.49
CA GLU A 57 4.80 6.22 14.50
C GLU A 57 4.76 7.41 15.46
N TYR A 58 3.68 8.19 15.42
CA TYR A 58 3.52 9.32 16.35
C TYR A 58 3.51 8.84 17.81
N ARG A 59 2.73 7.79 18.10
CA ARG A 59 2.64 7.24 19.44
C ARG A 59 3.98 6.68 19.93
N SER A 60 4.78 6.08 19.07
CA SER A 60 6.11 5.57 19.43
C SER A 60 7.13 6.67 19.75
N LYS A 61 6.93 7.84 19.16
CA LYS A 61 7.79 9.02 19.39
C LYS A 61 7.28 9.94 20.50
N LEU A 62 6.09 9.68 21.03
CA LEU A 62 5.45 10.51 22.02
C LEU A 62 5.99 10.17 23.41
N ILE A 63 6.54 11.18 24.11
CA ILE A 63 6.99 11.08 25.49
C ILE A 63 5.98 11.81 26.38
N LEU A 64 5.32 11.08 27.27
CA LEU A 64 4.31 11.62 28.16
C LEU A 64 4.90 11.90 29.54
N PHE A 65 4.94 13.17 29.90
CA PHE A 65 5.35 13.57 31.23
C PHE A 65 4.20 13.36 32.22
N PRO A 66 4.44 12.72 33.37
CA PRO A 66 3.41 12.53 34.39
C PRO A 66 2.99 13.87 34.97
N LYS A 67 1.69 14.03 35.24
CA LYS A 67 1.15 15.24 35.89
C LYS A 67 1.70 15.41 37.31
N LYS A 68 1.88 14.30 38.02
CA LYS A 68 2.50 14.23 39.35
C LYS A 68 3.69 13.28 39.28
N PRO A 69 4.92 13.76 39.46
CA PRO A 69 6.12 12.92 39.42
C PRO A 69 6.12 11.77 40.42
N SER A 70 5.48 11.99 41.60
CA SER A 70 5.36 10.98 42.66
C SER A 70 4.35 9.87 42.40
N ALA A 71 3.42 10.06 41.45
CA ALA A 71 2.36 9.11 41.15
C ALA A 71 2.11 9.03 39.64
N PRO A 72 3.00 8.38 38.89
CA PRO A 72 2.81 8.20 37.44
C PRO A 72 1.59 7.31 37.17
N ARG A 73 0.83 7.62 36.12
CA ARG A 73 -0.32 6.84 35.68
C ARG A 73 0.12 5.82 34.65
N LYS A 74 -0.72 4.79 34.49
CA LYS A 74 -0.53 3.82 33.41
C LYS A 74 -0.55 4.51 32.04
N GLY A 75 0.54 4.40 31.31
CA GLY A 75 0.73 5.05 29.99
C GLY A 75 1.68 6.24 30.00
N ASP A 76 2.10 6.73 31.17
CA ASP A 76 3.15 7.74 31.26
C ASP A 76 4.53 7.12 30.96
N SER A 77 5.44 7.93 30.39
CA SER A 77 6.79 7.49 30.06
C SER A 77 7.64 7.22 31.29
N SER A 78 8.62 6.33 31.19
CA SER A 78 9.53 5.97 32.27
C SER A 78 10.46 7.15 32.64
N ALA A 79 11.01 7.11 33.86
CA ALA A 79 11.91 8.15 34.34
C ALA A 79 13.19 8.27 33.48
N GLU A 80 13.63 7.19 32.86
CA GLU A 80 14.78 7.18 31.94
C GLU A 80 14.44 7.88 30.62
N GLU A 81 13.27 7.60 30.04
CA GLU A 81 12.78 8.27 28.84
C GLU A 81 12.60 9.78 29.06
N LEU A 82 12.13 10.17 30.24
CA LEU A 82 11.96 11.59 30.59
C LEU A 82 13.29 12.34 30.67
N LYS A 83 14.35 11.70 31.11
CA LYS A 83 15.70 12.30 31.15
C LYS A 83 16.31 12.50 29.78
N LEU A 84 16.01 11.57 28.87
CA LEU A 84 16.49 11.59 27.48
C LEU A 84 15.54 12.35 26.53
N ALA A 85 14.47 12.94 27.07
CA ALA A 85 13.49 13.64 26.27
C ALA A 85 14.07 14.86 25.57
N THR A 86 14.07 14.79 24.24
CA THR A 86 14.46 15.91 23.38
C THR A 86 13.29 16.24 22.45
N GLN A 87 13.01 17.53 22.31
CA GLN A 87 11.97 17.95 21.37
C GLN A 87 12.49 17.89 19.94
N LEU A 88 11.76 17.18 19.07
CA LEU A 88 12.08 17.14 17.65
C LEU A 88 11.84 18.51 17.02
N THR A 89 12.82 19.01 16.29
CA THR A 89 12.70 20.21 15.47
C THR A 89 12.23 19.81 14.07
N GLY A 90 11.19 20.49 13.57
CA GLY A 90 10.60 20.21 12.26
C GLY A 90 9.39 19.28 12.31
N PRO A 91 8.86 18.87 11.15
CA PRO A 91 7.70 18.00 11.08
C PRO A 91 8.03 16.59 11.59
N VAL A 92 7.24 16.09 12.51
CA VAL A 92 7.41 14.75 13.13
C VAL A 92 7.30 13.65 12.09
N MET A 93 6.41 13.85 11.13
CA MET A 93 6.18 12.93 10.02
C MET A 93 6.10 13.72 8.72
N PRO A 94 7.11 13.63 7.86
CA PRO A 94 7.10 14.32 6.58
C PRO A 94 6.01 13.74 5.67
N ILE A 95 5.23 14.62 5.06
CA ILE A 95 4.23 14.22 4.06
C ILE A 95 4.97 13.68 2.84
N ARG A 96 4.83 12.39 2.58
CA ARG A 96 5.41 11.75 1.41
C ARG A 96 4.44 11.89 0.22
N LYS A 97 4.96 12.26 -0.92
CA LYS A 97 4.19 12.20 -2.16
C LYS A 97 3.99 10.73 -2.52
N VAL A 98 2.78 10.22 -2.32
CA VAL A 98 2.43 8.82 -2.61
C VAL A 98 2.36 8.59 -4.12
N TYR A 99 1.84 9.57 -4.85
CA TYR A 99 1.74 9.48 -6.30
C TYR A 99 3.05 9.92 -6.96
N LYS A 100 3.68 8.98 -7.64
CA LYS A 100 4.79 9.26 -8.54
C LYS A 100 4.28 9.12 -9.98
N LYS A 101 4.49 10.16 -10.79
CA LYS A 101 4.23 10.07 -12.23
C LYS A 101 5.05 8.93 -12.80
N GLU A 102 4.41 8.04 -13.55
CA GLU A 102 5.13 6.97 -14.23
C GLU A 102 6.20 7.59 -15.14
N LYS A 103 7.41 7.05 -15.05
CA LYS A 103 8.45 7.36 -16.01
C LYS A 103 8.04 6.76 -17.35
N ALA A 104 8.42 7.40 -18.45
CA ALA A 104 8.23 6.82 -19.76
C ALA A 104 8.79 5.40 -19.76
N ARG A 105 7.96 4.44 -20.12
CA ARG A 105 8.42 3.05 -20.27
C ARG A 105 9.26 2.99 -21.51
N VAL A 106 10.46 2.48 -21.38
CA VAL A 106 11.23 2.07 -22.56
C VAL A 106 10.54 0.81 -23.08
N ILE A 107 10.02 0.87 -24.29
CA ILE A 107 9.46 -0.30 -24.95
C ILE A 107 10.65 -1.18 -25.33
N THR A 108 10.95 -2.17 -24.51
CA THR A 108 12.04 -3.13 -24.78
C THR A 108 11.71 -4.09 -25.92
N GLU A 109 10.43 -4.19 -26.28
CA GLU A 109 9.93 -5.04 -27.36
C GLU A 109 9.33 -4.18 -28.49
N GLU A 110 10.14 -3.35 -29.12
CA GLU A 110 9.70 -2.55 -30.27
C GLU A 110 9.14 -3.40 -31.42
N ASN A 111 9.60 -4.65 -31.54
CA ASN A 111 9.15 -5.60 -32.55
C ASN A 111 7.91 -6.41 -32.14
N PHE A 112 7.34 -6.18 -30.97
CA PHE A 112 6.15 -6.89 -30.54
C PHE A 112 4.91 -6.46 -31.35
N LYS A 113 4.44 -7.37 -32.19
CA LYS A 113 3.25 -7.17 -33.04
C LYS A 113 2.03 -7.83 -32.37
N ALA A 114 1.29 -7.07 -31.57
CA ALA A 114 0.13 -7.56 -30.83
C ALA A 114 -0.92 -8.23 -31.74
N PHE A 115 -1.20 -7.63 -32.90
CA PHE A 115 -2.16 -8.20 -33.87
C PHE A 115 -1.70 -9.57 -34.36
N ALA A 116 -0.46 -9.71 -34.76
CA ALA A 116 0.09 -10.98 -35.24
C ALA A 116 0.04 -12.07 -34.15
N SER A 117 0.41 -11.71 -32.91
CA SER A 117 0.37 -12.62 -31.76
C SER A 117 -1.05 -13.12 -31.48
N LEU A 118 -2.04 -12.23 -31.49
CA LEU A 118 -3.44 -12.59 -31.29
C LEU A 118 -4.00 -13.46 -32.42
N ARG A 119 -3.65 -13.15 -33.66
CA ARG A 119 -4.04 -13.95 -34.83
C ARG A 119 -3.45 -15.37 -34.74
N MET A 120 -2.19 -15.48 -34.38
CA MET A 120 -1.53 -16.76 -34.19
C MET A 120 -2.14 -17.57 -33.03
N ALA A 121 -2.44 -16.93 -31.91
CA ALA A 121 -3.10 -17.58 -30.78
C ALA A 121 -4.47 -18.15 -31.15
N ARG A 122 -5.28 -17.38 -31.88
CA ARG A 122 -6.58 -17.84 -32.38
C ARG A 122 -6.44 -18.97 -33.38
N ALA A 123 -5.50 -18.89 -34.31
CA ALA A 123 -5.23 -19.95 -35.27
C ALA A 123 -4.74 -21.22 -34.57
N ASN A 124 -3.89 -21.12 -33.58
CA ASN A 124 -3.40 -22.22 -32.79
C ASN A 124 -4.53 -22.91 -32.01
N ALA A 125 -5.43 -22.15 -31.38
CA ALA A 125 -6.58 -22.70 -30.68
C ALA A 125 -7.52 -23.47 -31.63
N ARG A 126 -7.80 -22.91 -32.82
CA ARG A 126 -8.67 -23.54 -33.83
C ARG A 126 -8.06 -24.79 -34.44
N LEU A 127 -6.76 -24.78 -34.72
CA LEU A 127 -6.06 -25.85 -35.45
C LEU A 127 -5.33 -26.83 -34.54
N PHE A 128 -5.48 -26.72 -33.22
CA PHE A 128 -4.77 -27.53 -32.24
C PHE A 128 -4.87 -29.04 -32.51
N GLY A 129 -6.09 -29.56 -32.64
CA GLY A 129 -6.33 -31.00 -32.86
C GLY A 129 -5.77 -31.50 -34.21
N ILE A 130 -5.96 -30.72 -35.29
CA ILE A 130 -5.46 -31.07 -36.63
C ILE A 130 -3.93 -31.08 -36.65
N ARG A 131 -3.27 -30.11 -36.01
CA ARG A 131 -1.81 -30.05 -35.95
C ARG A 131 -1.24 -31.19 -35.12
N ALA A 132 -1.88 -31.54 -34.00
CA ALA A 132 -1.48 -32.68 -33.17
C ALA A 132 -1.55 -33.99 -33.95
N LYS A 133 -2.65 -34.21 -34.69
CA LYS A 133 -2.84 -35.39 -35.53
C LYS A 133 -1.74 -35.49 -36.61
N ARG A 134 -1.50 -34.41 -37.34
CA ARG A 134 -0.45 -34.36 -38.38
C ARG A 134 0.95 -34.59 -37.83
N ALA A 135 1.25 -34.04 -36.64
CA ALA A 135 2.52 -34.26 -36.00
C ALA A 135 2.74 -35.73 -35.62
N LYS A 136 1.68 -36.38 -35.13
CA LYS A 136 1.70 -37.83 -34.81
C LYS A 136 1.91 -38.68 -36.07
N GLU A 137 1.17 -38.41 -37.11
CA GLU A 137 1.30 -39.10 -38.41
C GLU A 137 2.69 -38.95 -39.01
N ALA A 138 3.27 -37.72 -38.94
CA ALA A 138 4.63 -37.48 -39.41
C ALA A 138 5.66 -38.25 -38.60
N ALA A 139 5.51 -38.29 -37.28
CA ALA A 139 6.43 -39.03 -36.40
C ALA A 139 6.36 -40.56 -36.67
N GLU A 140 5.17 -41.10 -36.93
CA GLU A 140 4.99 -42.50 -37.27
C GLU A 140 5.67 -42.86 -38.63
N GLN A 141 5.52 -41.97 -39.63
CA GLN A 141 6.16 -42.17 -40.94
C GLN A 141 7.70 -42.10 -40.86
N ASP A 142 8.26 -41.20 -40.00
CA ASP A 142 9.71 -41.09 -39.80
C ASP A 142 10.29 -42.32 -39.10
N VAL A 143 9.50 -42.99 -38.27
CA VAL A 143 9.92 -44.25 -37.60
C VAL A 143 9.89 -45.42 -38.63
N GLU A 144 8.88 -45.45 -39.53
CA GLU A 144 8.85 -46.48 -40.58
C GLU A 144 9.95 -46.32 -41.63
N LYS A 145 10.33 -45.10 -41.97
CA LYS A 145 11.44 -44.84 -42.91
C LYS A 145 12.84 -45.18 -42.34
N LYS A 146 12.96 -45.27 -41.02
CA LYS A 146 14.19 -45.65 -40.33
C LYS A 146 14.36 -47.12 -40.01
N LYS A 147 13.32 -47.89 -40.29
CA LYS A 147 13.36 -49.36 -40.30
C LYS A 147 13.69 -49.87 -41.69
#